data_f94a6867db566aa8f401665cfa5619b1
#
_entry.id   f94a6867db566aa8f401665cfa5619b1
#
_cell.length_a   1.000
_cell.length_b   1.000
_cell.length_c   1.000
_cell.angle_alpha   90.00
_cell.angle_beta   90.00
_cell.angle_gamma   90.00
#
_symmetry.space_group_name_H-M   'P 1'
#
loop_
_entity.id
_entity.type
_entity.pdbx_description
1 polymer ?
#
loop_
_entity_poly.entity_id
_entity_poly.type
_entity_poly.pdbx_seq_one_letter_code
_entity_poly.pdbx_strand_id
1 'polypeptide(L)'
;KETETTAAASEAGAETAAESEGETAAEDAEEEKTAEGGTLIMGTNATFPPYEYYEGDEIVGIDVEIAQAIGEKLGMEVTVEDMEFDALIPALASNKVDIVAAGMTVTPERQESVNFTDTYATAAQVIIVKQGSDIASSEDLNGKILGVQMGTTGDSLASEIEGAQVERFNKYFEAIQSVLQGKIDAVIIDSAPAKAFAEKDENLVILDEALSSEDYAMAINKDNTELLDKVNAAIAELDEEGTLDEIVNKYIPAE
;
A
#
# COMPACT_ATOMS: atom_id res chain seq x y z
N LYS A 1 66.16 -1.60 -16.60
CA LYS A 1 66.46 -0.95 -17.88
C LYS A 1 65.18 -0.42 -18.40
N GLU A 2 64.83 0.84 -18.09
CA GLU A 2 65.24 2.00 -18.88
C GLU A 2 64.64 1.91 -20.29
N THR A 3 63.92 2.86 -20.82
CA THR A 3 63.87 4.34 -20.73
C THR A 3 62.67 4.76 -21.52
N GLU A 4 61.84 5.72 -21.01
CA GLU A 4 61.84 7.15 -21.42
C GLU A 4 61.71 7.35 -22.94
N THR A 5 60.94 8.25 -23.51
CA THR A 5 60.66 9.64 -23.18
C THR A 5 59.93 10.29 -24.35
N THR A 6 59.04 11.26 -24.03
CA THR A 6 58.75 12.58 -24.63
C THR A 6 57.95 12.64 -25.94
N ALA A 7 56.90 13.37 -25.96
CA ALA A 7 56.52 14.77 -25.84
C ALA A 7 56.48 15.56 -27.15
N ALA A 8 55.52 16.44 -27.20
CA ALA A 8 55.34 17.72 -27.89
C ALA A 8 54.50 17.67 -29.17
N ALA A 9 53.35 18.29 -29.15
CA ALA A 9 52.94 19.70 -29.21
C ALA A 9 52.93 20.28 -30.63
N SER A 10 51.87 20.91 -30.93
CA SER A 10 51.61 22.27 -31.45
C SER A 10 50.61 22.26 -32.62
N GLU A 11 49.56 22.94 -32.38
CA GLU A 11 49.07 24.26 -32.81
C GLU A 11 48.42 24.37 -34.19
N ALA A 12 47.19 24.82 -34.15
CA ALA A 12 46.59 26.05 -34.68
C ALA A 12 46.09 26.08 -36.12
N GLY A 13 44.90 26.67 -36.26
CA GLY A 13 44.43 27.35 -37.48
C GLY A 13 42.95 27.05 -37.78
N ALA A 14 42.04 27.76 -37.24
CA ALA A 14 41.30 28.94 -37.66
C ALA A 14 40.34 28.78 -38.86
N GLU A 15 39.08 29.10 -38.58
CA GLU A 15 38.03 29.79 -39.35
C GLU A 15 37.61 29.28 -40.73
N THR A 16 36.31 29.03 -40.87
CA THR A 16 35.31 29.95 -41.43
C THR A 16 33.91 29.43 -41.38
N ALA A 17 32.98 30.35 -41.18
CA ALA A 17 31.53 30.21 -41.13
C ALA A 17 30.90 29.91 -42.51
N ALA A 18 29.74 29.21 -42.47
CA ALA A 18 28.65 29.48 -43.39
C ALA A 18 27.32 28.97 -42.79
N GLU A 19 26.38 29.88 -42.70
CA GLU A 19 24.98 29.72 -42.38
C GLU A 19 24.27 28.82 -43.39
N SER A 20 23.28 28.03 -42.92
CA SER A 20 22.07 27.77 -43.68
C SER A 20 20.96 27.26 -42.76
N GLU A 21 19.87 27.93 -42.94
CA GLU A 21 18.58 27.96 -42.34
C GLU A 21 17.87 26.61 -42.22
N GLY A 22 17.13 26.43 -41.08
CA GLY A 22 15.71 26.14 -41.02
C GLY A 22 15.25 24.71 -41.25
N GLU A 23 14.85 24.06 -40.15
CA GLU A 23 13.52 23.42 -40.13
C GLU A 23 13.11 23.16 -38.67
N THR A 24 11.99 23.76 -38.32
CA THR A 24 11.31 23.62 -37.03
C THR A 24 10.78 22.21 -36.87
N ALA A 25 11.39 21.41 -35.99
CA ALA A 25 10.74 20.28 -35.36
C ALA A 25 10.03 20.81 -34.10
N ALA A 26 8.72 20.73 -34.11
CA ALA A 26 7.90 20.95 -32.95
C ALA A 26 8.21 19.82 -31.96
N GLU A 27 8.93 20.14 -30.91
CA GLU A 27 8.95 19.32 -29.71
C GLU A 27 7.59 19.50 -29.03
N ASP A 28 6.80 18.42 -29.01
CA ASP A 28 5.72 18.24 -28.04
C ASP A 28 6.36 18.30 -26.65
N ALA A 29 6.32 19.48 -26.07
CA ALA A 29 6.51 19.63 -24.64
C ALA A 29 5.22 19.11 -23.98
N GLU A 30 5.23 17.87 -23.51
CA GLU A 30 4.35 17.48 -22.43
C GLU A 30 4.59 18.48 -21.30
N GLU A 31 3.62 19.35 -21.06
CA GLU A 31 3.57 20.20 -19.89
C GLU A 31 3.51 19.27 -18.68
N GLU A 32 4.64 19.00 -18.04
CA GLU A 32 4.68 18.59 -16.65
C GLU A 32 3.90 19.64 -15.85
N LYS A 33 2.65 19.33 -15.54
CA LYS A 33 1.87 20.05 -14.53
C LYS A 33 2.61 19.89 -13.21
N THR A 34 3.51 20.79 -12.91
CA THR A 34 4.04 20.92 -11.55
C THR A 34 2.88 21.35 -10.67
N ALA A 35 2.47 20.47 -9.76
CA ALA A 35 1.43 20.76 -8.77
C ALA A 35 1.87 22.00 -7.96
N GLU A 36 1.01 23.01 -7.89
CA GLU A 36 1.29 24.25 -7.14
C GLU A 36 1.38 24.04 -5.62
N GLY A 37 0.98 22.86 -5.10
CA GLY A 37 0.83 22.55 -3.68
C GLY A 37 1.94 21.74 -3.02
N GLY A 38 2.96 21.29 -3.76
CA GLY A 38 4.02 20.42 -3.23
C GLY A 38 3.70 18.93 -3.36
N THR A 39 4.47 18.09 -2.63
CA THR A 39 4.35 16.62 -2.67
C THR A 39 3.65 16.12 -1.42
N LEU A 40 2.73 15.16 -1.59
CA LEU A 40 2.11 14.37 -0.52
C LEU A 40 2.71 12.96 -0.54
N ILE A 41 3.49 12.61 0.47
CA ILE A 41 4.16 11.33 0.56
C ILE A 41 3.24 10.32 1.26
N MET A 42 2.79 9.32 0.52
CA MET A 42 1.97 8.22 1.01
C MET A 42 2.84 7.03 1.38
N GLY A 43 2.79 6.59 2.63
CA GLY A 43 3.34 5.31 3.07
C GLY A 43 2.32 4.19 2.89
N THR A 44 2.77 3.04 2.37
CA THR A 44 1.92 1.86 2.18
C THR A 44 2.74 0.58 2.29
N ASN A 45 2.06 -0.58 2.30
CA ASN A 45 2.69 -1.89 2.14
C ASN A 45 2.09 -2.60 0.91
N ALA A 46 2.75 -2.44 -0.23
CA ALA A 46 2.23 -2.80 -1.56
C ALA A 46 2.18 -4.32 -1.84
N THR A 47 1.60 -5.07 -0.90
CA THR A 47 1.42 -6.54 -0.98
C THR A 47 0.00 -6.98 -0.62
N PHE A 48 -0.97 -6.04 -0.64
CA PHE A 48 -2.31 -6.22 -0.10
C PHE A 48 -3.41 -5.92 -1.14
N PRO A 49 -3.50 -6.72 -2.23
CA PRO A 49 -4.54 -6.52 -3.24
C PRO A 49 -5.95 -6.74 -2.64
N PRO A 50 -6.95 -5.96 -3.04
CA PRO A 50 -6.94 -4.94 -4.09
C PRO A 50 -6.65 -3.50 -3.61
N TYR A 51 -6.21 -3.31 -2.37
CA TYR A 51 -6.01 -1.98 -1.79
C TYR A 51 -4.70 -1.34 -2.24
N GLU A 52 -3.57 -2.05 -2.11
CA GLU A 52 -2.25 -1.62 -2.55
C GLU A 52 -1.40 -2.82 -2.96
N TYR A 53 -0.93 -2.82 -4.19
CA TYR A 53 -0.11 -3.91 -4.72
C TYR A 53 0.65 -3.48 -5.98
N TYR A 54 1.67 -4.26 -6.34
CA TYR A 54 2.41 -4.04 -7.57
C TYR A 54 1.68 -4.62 -8.78
N GLU A 55 1.53 -3.80 -9.82
CA GLU A 55 1.20 -4.22 -11.17
C GLU A 55 2.35 -3.84 -12.10
N GLY A 56 3.20 -4.83 -12.41
CA GLY A 56 4.50 -4.56 -13.02
C GLY A 56 5.43 -3.82 -12.06
N ASP A 57 5.88 -2.64 -12.44
CA ASP A 57 6.75 -1.79 -11.62
C ASP A 57 5.98 -0.66 -10.89
N GLU A 58 4.66 -0.58 -11.09
CA GLU A 58 3.81 0.45 -10.50
C GLU A 58 3.05 -0.08 -9.28
N ILE A 59 2.85 0.77 -8.28
CA ILE A 59 1.98 0.48 -7.14
C ILE A 59 0.60 1.03 -7.47
N VAL A 60 -0.40 0.15 -7.43
CA VAL A 60 -1.80 0.44 -7.79
C VAL A 60 -2.73 -0.08 -6.71
N GLY A 61 -4.01 0.26 -6.80
CA GLY A 61 -5.05 -0.23 -5.91
C GLY A 61 -5.94 0.88 -5.36
N ILE A 62 -6.93 0.49 -4.57
CA ILE A 62 -7.95 1.39 -4.02
C ILE A 62 -7.29 2.52 -3.23
N ASP A 63 -6.38 2.19 -2.31
CA ASP A 63 -5.74 3.16 -1.42
C ASP A 63 -4.88 4.16 -2.19
N VAL A 64 -4.18 3.67 -3.22
CA VAL A 64 -3.35 4.51 -4.08
C VAL A 64 -4.22 5.49 -4.88
N GLU A 65 -5.32 5.02 -5.49
CA GLU A 65 -6.20 5.88 -6.28
C GLU A 65 -6.94 6.90 -5.42
N ILE A 66 -7.38 6.53 -4.21
CA ILE A 66 -7.99 7.46 -3.27
C ILE A 66 -6.96 8.53 -2.85
N ALA A 67 -5.72 8.14 -2.53
CA ALA A 67 -4.68 9.09 -2.17
C ALA A 67 -4.35 10.04 -3.34
N GLN A 68 -4.31 9.55 -4.57
CA GLN A 68 -4.11 10.36 -5.78
C GLN A 68 -5.26 11.37 -5.96
N ALA A 69 -6.52 10.93 -5.82
CA ALA A 69 -7.69 11.79 -5.90
C ALA A 69 -7.68 12.89 -4.81
N ILE A 70 -7.24 12.54 -3.59
CA ILE A 70 -7.03 13.52 -2.52
C ILE A 70 -5.94 14.52 -2.91
N GLY A 71 -4.80 14.04 -3.44
CA GLY A 71 -3.71 14.88 -3.93
C GLY A 71 -4.19 15.89 -4.98
N GLU A 72 -5.00 15.45 -5.94
CA GLU A 72 -5.60 16.32 -6.95
C GLU A 72 -6.48 17.42 -6.31
N LYS A 73 -7.33 17.09 -5.33
CA LYS A 73 -8.15 18.06 -4.58
C LYS A 73 -7.29 19.08 -3.84
N LEU A 74 -6.16 18.66 -3.30
CA LEU A 74 -5.24 19.51 -2.56
C LEU A 74 -4.25 20.27 -3.46
N GLY A 75 -4.20 19.98 -4.78
CA GLY A 75 -3.21 20.52 -5.69
C GLY A 75 -1.79 20.01 -5.39
N MET A 76 -1.65 18.80 -4.86
CA MET A 76 -0.38 18.14 -4.49
C MET A 76 -0.12 16.93 -5.36
N GLU A 77 1.15 16.70 -5.69
CA GLU A 77 1.59 15.46 -6.32
C GLU A 77 1.72 14.36 -5.26
N VAL A 78 1.18 13.18 -5.52
CA VAL A 78 1.29 12.03 -4.61
C VAL A 78 2.45 11.15 -5.02
N THR A 79 3.36 10.89 -4.08
CA THR A 79 4.41 9.87 -4.21
C THR A 79 4.13 8.73 -3.23
N VAL A 80 4.37 7.49 -3.66
CA VAL A 80 4.08 6.30 -2.86
C VAL A 80 5.38 5.65 -2.40
N GLU A 81 5.51 5.45 -1.09
CA GLU A 81 6.64 4.79 -0.43
C GLU A 81 6.21 3.42 0.10
N ASP A 82 6.76 2.35 -0.48
CA ASP A 82 6.53 0.98 -0.03
C ASP A 82 7.44 0.62 1.15
N MET A 83 6.85 0.09 2.21
CA MET A 83 7.58 -0.38 3.39
C MET A 83 6.81 -1.47 4.13
N GLU A 84 7.45 -2.12 5.11
CA GLU A 84 6.77 -3.12 5.94
C GLU A 84 5.63 -2.47 6.75
N PHE A 85 4.52 -3.21 6.92
CA PHE A 85 3.29 -2.67 7.52
C PHE A 85 3.52 -2.12 8.95
N ASP A 86 4.28 -2.83 9.76
CA ASP A 86 4.61 -2.42 11.14
C ASP A 86 5.55 -1.20 11.21
N ALA A 87 6.19 -0.83 10.09
CA ALA A 87 7.03 0.36 9.99
C ALA A 87 6.24 1.63 9.63
N LEU A 88 4.97 1.52 9.20
CA LEU A 88 4.19 2.65 8.67
C LEU A 88 3.91 3.72 9.74
N ILE A 89 3.40 3.34 10.91
CA ILE A 89 3.14 4.30 12.01
C ILE A 89 4.43 4.96 12.51
N PRO A 90 5.55 4.23 12.74
CA PRO A 90 6.84 4.85 13.01
C PRO A 90 7.33 5.83 11.93
N ALA A 91 7.13 5.50 10.65
CA ALA A 91 7.49 6.40 9.54
C ALA A 91 6.68 7.70 9.57
N LEU A 92 5.37 7.59 9.86
CA LEU A 92 4.49 8.73 10.02
C LEU A 92 4.88 9.60 11.22
N ALA A 93 5.17 8.98 12.36
CA ALA A 93 5.60 9.68 13.58
C ALA A 93 6.93 10.44 13.40
N SER A 94 7.82 9.95 12.53
CA SER A 94 9.09 10.60 12.18
C SER A 94 9.00 11.56 10.99
N ASN A 95 7.80 11.80 10.45
CA ASN A 95 7.55 12.62 9.26
C ASN A 95 8.33 12.15 8.01
N LYS A 96 8.61 10.86 7.91
CA LYS A 96 9.15 10.25 6.70
C LYS A 96 8.09 10.17 5.59
N VAL A 97 6.85 9.98 5.99
CA VAL A 97 5.67 10.03 5.13
C VAL A 97 4.65 11.02 5.73
N ASP A 98 3.76 11.55 4.90
CA ASP A 98 2.75 12.53 5.32
C ASP A 98 1.43 11.86 5.68
N ILE A 99 1.06 10.85 4.92
CA ILE A 99 -0.12 10.01 5.14
C ILE A 99 0.26 8.53 5.05
N VAL A 100 -0.53 7.68 5.70
CA VAL A 100 -0.49 6.23 5.52
C VAL A 100 -1.85 5.77 5.02
N ALA A 101 -1.86 5.12 3.87
CA ALA A 101 -3.00 4.39 3.33
C ALA A 101 -2.54 2.97 3.00
N ALA A 102 -3.04 1.99 3.73
CA ALA A 102 -2.53 0.62 3.72
C ALA A 102 -3.58 -0.40 4.22
N GLY A 103 -4.87 -0.23 3.84
CA GLY A 103 -5.95 -1.01 4.44
C GLY A 103 -5.91 -0.93 5.97
N MET A 104 -5.59 0.24 6.50
CA MET A 104 -5.29 0.36 7.92
C MET A 104 -6.56 0.55 8.75
N THR A 105 -6.84 -0.43 9.59
CA THR A 105 -7.96 -0.42 10.52
C THR A 105 -7.77 0.62 11.62
N VAL A 106 -8.81 1.38 11.88
CA VAL A 106 -8.89 2.29 13.03
C VAL A 106 -9.00 1.48 14.32
N THR A 107 -8.00 1.59 15.19
CA THR A 107 -8.02 0.97 16.51
C THR A 107 -7.68 1.96 17.60
N PRO A 108 -8.20 1.77 18.84
CA PRO A 108 -7.84 2.63 19.98
C PRO A 108 -6.34 2.68 20.24
N GLU A 109 -5.63 1.55 20.08
CA GLU A 109 -4.19 1.48 20.27
C GLU A 109 -3.44 2.36 19.25
N ARG A 110 -3.80 2.25 17.96
CA ARG A 110 -3.20 3.08 16.90
C ARG A 110 -3.52 4.57 17.09
N GLN A 111 -4.73 4.90 17.57
CA GLN A 111 -5.14 6.26 17.88
C GLN A 111 -4.35 6.93 19.00
N GLU A 112 -3.64 6.17 19.82
CA GLU A 112 -2.69 6.75 20.79
C GLU A 112 -1.50 7.42 20.09
N SER A 113 -1.10 6.91 18.92
CA SER A 113 0.11 7.33 18.19
C SER A 113 -0.17 8.20 16.98
N VAL A 114 -1.33 8.06 16.33
CA VAL A 114 -1.69 8.77 15.09
C VAL A 114 -3.12 9.30 15.15
N ASN A 115 -3.44 10.24 14.26
CA ASN A 115 -4.83 10.61 13.95
C ASN A 115 -5.28 9.81 12.73
N PHE A 116 -6.56 9.48 12.67
CA PHE A 116 -7.20 8.88 11.51
C PHE A 116 -8.13 9.87 10.83
N THR A 117 -8.22 9.76 9.52
CA THR A 117 -9.25 10.45 8.71
C THR A 117 -10.63 9.85 8.96
N ASP A 118 -11.64 10.42 8.33
CA ASP A 118 -12.91 9.73 8.13
C ASP A 118 -12.66 8.42 7.39
N THR A 119 -13.51 7.42 7.64
CA THR A 119 -13.36 6.08 7.05
C THR A 119 -13.79 6.07 5.60
N TYR A 120 -13.07 5.32 4.76
CA TYR A 120 -13.34 5.20 3.32
C TYR A 120 -13.76 3.80 2.88
N ALA A 121 -13.54 2.77 3.71
CA ALA A 121 -13.91 1.40 3.44
C ALA A 121 -14.19 0.63 4.73
N THR A 122 -14.88 -0.50 4.60
CA THR A 122 -15.09 -1.46 5.67
C THR A 122 -14.54 -2.82 5.26
N ALA A 123 -14.04 -3.58 6.24
CA ALA A 123 -13.50 -4.90 6.05
C ALA A 123 -13.92 -5.84 7.19
N ALA A 124 -13.57 -7.10 7.07
CA ALA A 124 -13.73 -8.09 8.11
C ALA A 124 -12.52 -9.01 8.13
N GLN A 125 -12.05 -9.41 9.30
CA GLN A 125 -11.06 -10.48 9.39
C GLN A 125 -11.73 -11.82 9.13
N VAL A 126 -11.12 -12.62 8.27
CA VAL A 126 -11.58 -13.96 7.90
C VAL A 126 -10.46 -14.98 8.05
N ILE A 127 -10.81 -16.24 7.96
CA ILE A 127 -9.88 -17.36 8.09
C ILE A 127 -9.68 -17.99 6.71
N ILE A 128 -8.44 -18.08 6.26
CA ILE A 128 -8.04 -18.89 5.10
C ILE A 128 -7.41 -20.18 5.60
N VAL A 129 -7.85 -21.28 5.02
CA VAL A 129 -7.28 -22.61 5.23
C VAL A 129 -6.94 -23.27 3.89
N LYS A 130 -6.10 -24.29 3.91
CA LYS A 130 -5.89 -25.14 2.75
C LYS A 130 -7.10 -26.06 2.54
N GLN A 131 -7.44 -26.32 1.29
CA GLN A 131 -8.49 -27.26 0.93
C GLN A 131 -8.27 -28.64 1.60
N GLY A 132 -9.32 -29.15 2.22
CA GLY A 132 -9.28 -30.41 2.98
C GLY A 132 -8.78 -30.26 4.42
N SER A 133 -8.64 -29.02 4.91
CA SER A 133 -8.42 -28.75 6.34
C SER A 133 -9.59 -29.25 7.19
N ASP A 134 -9.27 -29.61 8.43
CA ASP A 134 -10.26 -29.96 9.48
C ASP A 134 -10.79 -28.73 10.23
N ILE A 135 -10.26 -27.55 9.96
CA ILE A 135 -10.70 -26.27 10.52
C ILE A 135 -11.93 -25.80 9.73
N ALA A 136 -13.06 -25.66 10.43
CA ALA A 136 -14.33 -25.23 9.85
C ALA A 136 -14.89 -23.95 10.48
N SER A 137 -14.37 -23.54 11.65
CA SER A 137 -14.81 -22.36 12.39
C SER A 137 -13.66 -21.77 13.22
N SER A 138 -13.89 -20.61 13.83
CA SER A 138 -12.95 -19.97 14.75
C SER A 138 -12.64 -20.82 15.99
N GLU A 139 -13.58 -21.64 16.43
CA GLU A 139 -13.38 -22.52 17.60
C GLU A 139 -12.29 -23.59 17.33
N ASP A 140 -12.10 -23.98 16.08
CA ASP A 140 -11.11 -24.97 15.66
C ASP A 140 -9.68 -24.41 15.64
N LEU A 141 -9.51 -23.10 15.80
CA LEU A 141 -8.20 -22.43 15.79
C LEU A 141 -7.41 -22.64 17.09
N ASN A 142 -8.07 -23.10 18.17
CA ASN A 142 -7.39 -23.36 19.44
C ASN A 142 -6.25 -24.37 19.29
N GLY A 143 -5.07 -23.99 19.73
CA GLY A 143 -3.87 -24.84 19.65
C GLY A 143 -3.27 -25.00 18.27
N LYS A 144 -3.78 -24.32 17.24
CA LYS A 144 -3.29 -24.36 15.86
C LYS A 144 -2.12 -23.40 15.62
N ILE A 145 -1.42 -23.58 14.50
CA ILE A 145 -0.37 -22.68 14.04
C ILE A 145 -1.01 -21.69 13.05
N LEU A 146 -1.07 -20.42 13.43
CA LEU A 146 -1.75 -19.36 12.68
C LEU A 146 -0.75 -18.41 12.06
N GLY A 147 -0.88 -18.15 10.76
CA GLY A 147 -0.09 -17.14 10.05
C GLY A 147 -0.82 -15.80 10.00
N VAL A 148 -0.08 -14.74 10.22
CA VAL A 148 -0.57 -13.36 10.16
C VAL A 148 0.52 -12.44 9.60
N GLN A 149 0.15 -11.28 9.10
CA GLN A 149 1.13 -10.23 8.88
C GLN A 149 1.38 -9.48 10.20
N MET A 150 2.66 -9.20 10.47
CA MET A 150 3.09 -8.54 11.69
C MET A 150 2.45 -7.16 11.87
N GLY A 151 1.91 -6.90 13.08
CA GLY A 151 1.35 -5.59 13.45
C GLY A 151 -0.05 -5.30 12.91
N THR A 152 -0.72 -6.28 12.27
CA THR A 152 -2.10 -6.15 11.81
C THR A 152 -3.12 -6.46 12.91
N THR A 153 -4.39 -6.16 12.66
CA THR A 153 -5.50 -6.59 13.54
C THR A 153 -5.65 -8.11 13.54
N GLY A 154 -5.33 -8.78 12.43
CA GLY A 154 -5.24 -10.23 12.35
C GLY A 154 -4.18 -10.81 13.31
N ASP A 155 -3.04 -10.15 13.47
CA ASP A 155 -2.01 -10.53 14.46
C ASP A 155 -2.55 -10.42 15.91
N SER A 156 -3.25 -9.32 16.20
CA SER A 156 -3.87 -9.12 17.52
C SER A 156 -4.90 -10.21 17.83
N LEU A 157 -5.81 -10.48 16.88
CA LEU A 157 -6.83 -11.52 17.02
C LEU A 157 -6.22 -12.91 17.21
N ALA A 158 -5.24 -13.28 16.37
CA ALA A 158 -4.56 -14.57 16.47
C ALA A 158 -3.87 -14.75 17.82
N SER A 159 -3.32 -13.67 18.39
CA SER A 159 -2.62 -13.68 19.67
C SER A 159 -3.55 -13.91 20.87
N GLU A 160 -4.84 -13.66 20.71
CA GLU A 160 -5.87 -13.89 21.75
C GLU A 160 -6.45 -15.31 21.72
N ILE A 161 -6.18 -16.10 20.66
CA ILE A 161 -6.71 -17.45 20.51
C ILE A 161 -5.98 -18.43 21.44
N GLU A 162 -6.72 -19.16 22.24
CA GLU A 162 -6.20 -20.05 23.27
C GLU A 162 -5.29 -21.14 22.69
N GLY A 163 -4.04 -21.15 23.15
CA GLY A 163 -3.05 -22.17 22.77
C GLY A 163 -2.54 -22.06 21.35
N ALA A 164 -2.98 -21.08 20.57
CA ALA A 164 -2.49 -20.86 19.22
C ALA A 164 -0.99 -20.47 19.20
N GLN A 165 -0.29 -20.95 18.18
CA GLN A 165 1.06 -20.53 17.88
C GLN A 165 1.02 -19.55 16.72
N VAL A 166 1.38 -18.28 16.95
CA VAL A 166 1.28 -17.24 15.94
C VAL A 166 2.61 -17.09 15.21
N GLU A 167 2.62 -17.39 13.92
CA GLU A 167 3.74 -17.13 13.02
C GLU A 167 3.49 -15.79 12.28
N ARG A 168 4.39 -14.84 12.51
CA ARG A 168 4.33 -13.50 11.97
C ARG A 168 5.20 -13.38 10.73
N PHE A 169 4.58 -12.94 9.65
CA PHE A 169 5.23 -12.71 8.36
C PHE A 169 5.28 -11.21 8.05
N ASN A 170 6.26 -10.80 7.27
CA ASN A 170 6.29 -9.42 6.78
C ASN A 170 5.23 -9.18 5.69
N LYS A 171 4.88 -10.23 4.95
CA LYS A 171 3.93 -10.16 3.83
C LYS A 171 2.94 -11.31 3.89
N TYR A 172 1.67 -11.03 3.65
CA TYR A 172 0.63 -12.07 3.61
C TYR A 172 0.91 -13.17 2.58
N PHE A 173 1.54 -12.83 1.45
CA PHE A 173 1.96 -13.84 0.47
C PHE A 173 2.79 -14.97 1.09
N GLU A 174 3.67 -14.66 2.04
CA GLU A 174 4.51 -15.66 2.73
C GLU A 174 3.67 -16.55 3.63
N ALA A 175 2.69 -15.99 4.34
CA ALA A 175 1.72 -16.75 5.15
C ALA A 175 0.87 -17.68 4.26
N ILE A 176 0.37 -17.17 3.12
CA ILE A 176 -0.39 -17.95 2.15
C ILE A 176 0.44 -19.11 1.60
N GLN A 177 1.70 -18.89 1.24
CA GLN A 177 2.59 -19.98 0.82
C GLN A 177 2.81 -21.00 1.94
N SER A 178 2.90 -20.56 3.19
CA SER A 178 3.11 -21.44 4.34
C SER A 178 1.89 -22.32 4.62
N VAL A 179 0.67 -21.81 4.51
CA VAL A 179 -0.56 -22.62 4.66
C VAL A 179 -0.72 -23.62 3.52
N LEU A 180 -0.43 -23.23 2.28
CA LEU A 180 -0.45 -24.14 1.13
C LEU A 180 0.54 -25.29 1.27
N GLN A 181 1.72 -25.02 1.86
CA GLN A 181 2.74 -26.03 2.14
C GLN A 181 2.45 -26.87 3.39
N GLY A 182 1.40 -26.53 4.14
CA GLY A 182 1.05 -27.23 5.38
C GLY A 182 2.02 -26.99 6.55
N LYS A 183 2.74 -25.87 6.51
CA LYS A 183 3.64 -25.44 7.61
C LYS A 183 2.88 -24.76 8.72
N ILE A 184 1.80 -24.08 8.38
CA ILE A 184 0.82 -23.48 9.29
C ILE A 184 -0.56 -24.00 8.95
N ASP A 185 -1.49 -23.92 9.88
CA ASP A 185 -2.82 -24.50 9.76
C ASP A 185 -3.84 -23.55 9.12
N ALA A 186 -3.74 -22.25 9.40
CA ALA A 186 -4.64 -21.23 8.90
C ALA A 186 -3.94 -19.86 8.81
N VAL A 187 -4.53 -18.94 8.04
CA VAL A 187 -4.15 -17.52 7.97
C VAL A 187 -5.35 -16.67 8.37
N ILE A 188 -5.14 -15.68 9.24
CA ILE A 188 -6.12 -14.64 9.54
C ILE A 188 -5.76 -13.40 8.75
N ILE A 189 -6.70 -12.91 7.95
CA ILE A 189 -6.50 -11.83 6.98
C ILE A 189 -7.84 -11.16 6.66
N ASP A 190 -7.79 -9.96 6.12
CA ASP A 190 -8.97 -9.22 5.67
C ASP A 190 -9.66 -9.87 4.47
N SER A 191 -10.98 -9.73 4.42
CA SER A 191 -11.85 -10.47 3.48
C SER A 191 -11.57 -10.20 2.00
N ALA A 192 -11.28 -8.95 1.60
CA ALA A 192 -11.03 -8.65 0.19
C ALA A 192 -9.66 -9.17 -0.28
N PRO A 193 -8.55 -8.99 0.45
CA PRO A 193 -7.29 -9.67 0.14
C PRO A 193 -7.39 -11.20 0.19
N ALA A 194 -8.16 -11.75 1.12
CA ALA A 194 -8.43 -13.19 1.16
C ALA A 194 -9.03 -13.69 -0.16
N LYS A 195 -10.05 -12.99 -0.68
CA LYS A 195 -10.66 -13.29 -1.99
C LYS A 195 -9.63 -13.19 -3.12
N ALA A 196 -8.82 -12.13 -3.14
CA ALA A 196 -7.79 -11.93 -4.16
C ALA A 196 -6.72 -13.05 -4.18
N PHE A 197 -6.39 -13.63 -3.03
CA PHE A 197 -5.51 -14.81 -2.96
C PHE A 197 -6.22 -16.10 -3.37
N ALA A 198 -7.46 -16.32 -2.91
CA ALA A 198 -8.22 -17.54 -3.22
C ALA A 198 -8.60 -17.62 -4.71
N GLU A 199 -8.82 -16.51 -5.38
CA GLU A 199 -9.05 -16.48 -6.84
C GLU A 199 -7.84 -16.97 -7.66
N LYS A 200 -6.63 -16.86 -7.09
CA LYS A 200 -5.39 -17.28 -7.73
C LYS A 200 -4.99 -18.72 -7.45
N ASP A 201 -5.56 -19.34 -6.41
CA ASP A 201 -5.24 -20.71 -6.01
C ASP A 201 -6.47 -21.44 -5.45
N GLU A 202 -6.99 -22.41 -6.20
CA GLU A 202 -8.16 -23.23 -5.84
C GLU A 202 -7.97 -24.10 -4.60
N ASN A 203 -6.71 -24.23 -4.11
CA ASN A 203 -6.43 -24.95 -2.87
C ASN A 203 -6.61 -24.10 -1.61
N LEU A 204 -6.97 -22.82 -1.75
CA LEU A 204 -7.31 -21.94 -0.65
C LEU A 204 -8.82 -21.91 -0.44
N VAL A 205 -9.24 -22.01 0.80
CA VAL A 205 -10.64 -21.93 1.21
C VAL A 205 -10.77 -20.82 2.25
N ILE A 206 -11.69 -19.90 2.01
CA ILE A 206 -12.07 -18.86 2.97
C ILE A 206 -13.26 -19.40 3.75
N LEU A 207 -13.20 -19.38 5.08
CA LEU A 207 -14.35 -19.76 5.91
C LEU A 207 -15.39 -18.64 5.92
N ASP A 208 -16.66 -19.01 5.98
CA ASP A 208 -17.79 -18.05 5.94
C ASP A 208 -17.89 -17.16 7.19
N GLU A 209 -17.21 -17.54 8.28
CA GLU A 209 -17.25 -16.82 9.53
C GLU A 209 -16.32 -15.60 9.49
N ALA A 210 -16.87 -14.41 9.78
CA ALA A 210 -16.10 -13.21 10.02
C ALA A 210 -15.72 -13.10 11.51
N LEU A 211 -14.43 -12.88 11.78
CA LEU A 211 -13.91 -12.75 13.15
C LEU A 211 -14.11 -11.33 13.71
N SER A 212 -14.16 -10.33 12.85
CA SER A 212 -14.37 -8.92 13.20
C SER A 212 -15.01 -8.16 12.05
N SER A 213 -15.49 -6.95 12.37
CA SER A 213 -15.82 -5.91 11.38
C SER A 213 -14.90 -4.73 11.65
N GLU A 214 -14.30 -4.17 10.61
CA GLU A 214 -13.24 -3.17 10.69
C GLU A 214 -13.51 -2.02 9.75
N ASP A 215 -13.13 -0.81 10.17
CA ASP A 215 -13.20 0.40 9.38
C ASP A 215 -11.80 0.83 8.97
N TYR A 216 -11.57 1.06 7.68
CA TYR A 216 -10.32 1.59 7.15
C TYR A 216 -10.33 3.10 7.06
N ALA A 217 -9.24 3.70 7.50
CA ALA A 217 -9.00 5.12 7.36
C ALA A 217 -7.50 5.38 7.09
N MET A 218 -7.21 6.55 6.55
CA MET A 218 -5.83 6.99 6.42
C MET A 218 -5.30 7.51 7.74
N ALA A 219 -4.06 7.17 8.07
CA ALA A 219 -3.41 7.69 9.26
C ALA A 219 -2.58 8.93 8.92
N ILE A 220 -2.56 9.89 9.83
CA ILE A 220 -1.84 11.16 9.72
C ILE A 220 -1.11 11.39 11.05
N ASN A 221 0.08 12.01 10.99
CA ASN A 221 0.85 12.36 12.19
C ASN A 221 -0.04 13.15 13.17
N LYS A 222 0.05 12.77 14.45
CA LYS A 222 -0.80 13.30 15.53
C LYS A 222 -0.75 14.83 15.65
N ASP A 223 0.40 15.42 15.32
CA ASP A 223 0.62 16.86 15.41
C ASP A 223 0.18 17.62 14.15
N ASN A 224 -0.10 16.91 13.04
CA ASN A 224 -0.46 17.52 11.75
C ASN A 224 -1.98 17.59 11.55
N THR A 225 -2.66 18.33 12.44
CA THR A 225 -4.12 18.50 12.39
C THR A 225 -4.58 19.30 11.16
N GLU A 226 -3.74 20.20 10.64
CA GLU A 226 -4.06 20.95 9.42
C GLU A 226 -4.19 20.04 8.19
N LEU A 227 -3.26 19.08 8.03
CA LEU A 227 -3.35 18.09 6.95
C LEU A 227 -4.56 17.18 7.14
N LEU A 228 -4.84 16.76 8.38
CA LEU A 228 -6.02 15.96 8.70
C LEU A 228 -7.31 16.63 8.24
N ASP A 229 -7.49 17.91 8.58
CA ASP A 229 -8.67 18.67 8.19
C ASP A 229 -8.81 18.80 6.67
N LYS A 230 -7.69 19.04 5.97
CA LYS A 230 -7.67 19.13 4.50
C LYS A 230 -7.99 17.78 3.83
N VAL A 231 -7.43 16.69 4.32
CA VAL A 231 -7.68 15.34 3.79
C VAL A 231 -9.13 14.95 4.04
N ASN A 232 -9.68 15.20 5.23
CA ASN A 232 -11.08 14.91 5.50
C ASN A 232 -12.03 15.73 4.61
N ALA A 233 -11.73 17.01 4.36
CA ALA A 233 -12.51 17.81 3.43
C ALA A 233 -12.46 17.23 2.00
N ALA A 234 -11.30 16.78 1.55
CA ALA A 234 -11.15 16.13 0.24
C ALA A 234 -11.91 14.80 0.18
N ILE A 235 -11.84 13.96 1.22
CA ILE A 235 -12.61 12.69 1.30
C ILE A 235 -14.11 12.98 1.20
N ALA A 236 -14.62 13.97 1.95
CA ALA A 236 -16.04 14.34 1.90
C ALA A 236 -16.49 14.80 0.51
N GLU A 237 -15.67 15.61 -0.18
CA GLU A 237 -15.96 16.03 -1.55
C GLU A 237 -15.96 14.82 -2.52
N LEU A 238 -15.00 13.92 -2.41
CA LEU A 238 -14.91 12.71 -3.27
C LEU A 238 -16.09 11.76 -3.01
N ASP A 239 -16.56 11.67 -1.78
CA ASP A 239 -17.76 10.90 -1.43
C ASP A 239 -19.03 11.51 -2.03
N GLU A 240 -19.23 12.83 -1.89
CA GLU A 240 -20.36 13.54 -2.48
C GLU A 240 -20.38 13.46 -4.03
N GLU A 241 -19.23 13.43 -4.66
CA GLU A 241 -19.06 13.26 -6.11
C GLU A 241 -19.26 11.81 -6.58
N GLY A 242 -19.26 10.83 -5.66
CA GLY A 242 -19.32 9.40 -5.95
C GLY A 242 -17.99 8.79 -6.41
N THR A 243 -16.90 9.55 -6.35
CA THR A 243 -15.58 9.10 -6.80
C THR A 243 -15.04 7.97 -5.95
N LEU A 244 -15.30 7.99 -4.63
CA LEU A 244 -14.87 6.89 -3.74
C LEU A 244 -15.53 5.57 -4.14
N ASP A 245 -16.84 5.58 -4.39
CA ASP A 245 -17.58 4.42 -4.86
C ASP A 245 -17.09 3.92 -6.23
N GLU A 246 -16.78 4.84 -7.15
CA GLU A 246 -16.24 4.50 -8.47
C GLU A 246 -14.88 3.79 -8.34
N ILE A 247 -13.98 4.31 -7.49
CA ILE A 247 -12.66 3.70 -7.23
C ILE A 247 -12.85 2.31 -6.61
N VAL A 248 -13.64 2.19 -5.55
CA VAL A 248 -13.86 0.89 -4.89
C VAL A 248 -14.47 -0.12 -5.84
N ASN A 249 -15.52 0.25 -6.60
CA ASN A 249 -16.21 -0.64 -7.54
C ASN A 249 -15.33 -1.07 -8.72
N LYS A 250 -14.30 -0.33 -9.07
CA LYS A 250 -13.32 -0.72 -10.09
C LYS A 250 -12.56 -1.98 -9.68
N TYR A 251 -12.27 -2.14 -8.41
CA TYR A 251 -11.47 -3.25 -7.85
C TYR A 251 -12.32 -4.32 -7.17
N ILE A 252 -13.40 -3.91 -6.51
CA ILE A 252 -14.35 -4.79 -5.81
C ILE A 252 -15.74 -4.51 -6.37
N PRO A 253 -16.12 -5.14 -7.50
CA PRO A 253 -17.45 -4.96 -8.08
C PRO A 253 -18.55 -5.33 -7.08
N ALA A 254 -19.60 -4.53 -6.99
CA ALA A 254 -20.79 -4.87 -6.22
C ALA A 254 -21.41 -6.18 -6.77
N GLU A 255 -21.75 -7.12 -5.87
CA GLU A 255 -22.38 -8.40 -6.20
C GLU A 255 -23.83 -8.20 -6.68
#